data_77bada50571480294e96cc4dc2a493f2
#
_entry.id   77bada50571480294e96cc4dc2a493f2
#
_cell.length_a   1.000
_cell.length_b   1.000
_cell.length_c   1.000
_cell.angle_alpha   90.00
_cell.angle_beta   90.00
_cell.angle_gamma   90.00
#
_symmetry.space_group_name_H-M   'P 1'
#
loop_
_entity.id
_entity.type
_entity.pdbx_description
1 polymer ?
#
loop_
_entity_poly.entity_id
_entity_poly.type
_entity_poly.pdbx_seq_one_letter_code
_entity_poly.pdbx_strand_id
1 'polypeptide(L)'
;MSKKPVVIEKDSVAVADEPVVIEKRQTESLDLIEFILVLVKGSWLIVLATVLFAVGGYALSYQAKQQWTSEAALTKPTTVELGNYYPLSSLNKLISGDSPNEQAATEDILNSTYRELKRQIAAFDTIALFWENSDYYKNLVSGDEVKDQKILNDLINNTVFIEGNEEKNQPDRVMIRLDNPKRATELLLAYINYANLTAQNVLYADFIVRWNTLKDQINVASQINLPVVQNGHITEGKAWEAKAKMMSAVTPKFDHKLNAFRYIKAPTLSDKVYPNRFLWASITGAFGLFFSCALVLSWNLRKRKREAAVRG
;
A
#
# COMPACT_ATOMS: atom_id res chain seq x y z
N MET A 1 29.78 -12.93 61.63
CA MET A 1 29.74 -11.93 62.69
C MET A 1 28.31 -11.49 62.80
N SER A 2 27.49 -12.18 63.53
CA SER A 2 27.12 -12.07 64.94
C SER A 2 26.93 -10.64 65.47
N LYS A 3 25.67 -10.25 65.68
CA LYS A 3 25.23 -9.75 66.96
C LYS A 3 23.71 -9.68 67.08
N LYS A 4 23.28 -10.28 68.16
CA LYS A 4 21.96 -10.48 68.69
C LYS A 4 21.44 -9.22 69.44
N PRO A 5 20.30 -9.30 70.12
CA PRO A 5 19.20 -8.32 70.19
C PRO A 5 19.22 -7.50 71.48
N VAL A 6 18.33 -6.49 71.49
CA VAL A 6 18.01 -5.79 72.77
C VAL A 6 16.50 -5.91 73.00
N VAL A 7 16.19 -6.51 74.11
CA VAL A 7 14.88 -6.55 74.80
C VAL A 7 14.84 -5.40 75.78
N ILE A 8 13.76 -4.63 75.86
CA ILE A 8 13.28 -3.85 77.03
C ILE A 8 11.74 -3.83 76.90
N GLU A 9 11.09 -4.51 77.64
CA GLU A 9 10.35 -4.49 78.90
C GLU A 9 9.21 -3.42 79.00
N LYS A 10 8.07 -3.96 79.26
CA LYS A 10 6.77 -3.47 79.76
C LYS A 10 6.74 -2.06 80.34
N ASP A 11 5.63 -1.37 80.03
CA ASP A 11 4.75 -0.82 81.06
C ASP A 11 3.28 -0.79 80.57
N SER A 12 2.47 -1.28 81.39
CA SER A 12 1.01 -1.41 81.32
C SER A 12 0.35 -0.10 81.75
N VAL A 13 -0.47 0.47 80.86
CA VAL A 13 -1.55 1.41 81.33
C VAL A 13 -2.86 0.99 80.70
N ALA A 14 -3.78 0.62 81.55
CA ALA A 14 -5.18 0.35 81.20
C ALA A 14 -5.90 1.69 80.94
N VAL A 15 -6.54 1.82 79.77
CA VAL A 15 -7.62 2.82 79.60
C VAL A 15 -8.71 2.24 78.71
N ALA A 16 -9.84 2.13 79.34
CA ALA A 16 -11.26 2.17 78.89
C ALA A 16 -11.61 1.67 77.49
N ASP A 17 -12.44 0.65 77.48
CA ASP A 17 -13.33 0.21 76.43
C ASP A 17 -14.24 1.35 75.95
N GLU A 18 -13.95 1.90 74.75
CA GLU A 18 -14.96 2.50 73.89
C GLU A 18 -15.22 1.56 72.70
N PRO A 19 -16.50 1.25 72.40
CA PRO A 19 -16.81 0.40 71.27
C PRO A 19 -16.50 1.19 69.97
N VAL A 20 -15.39 0.86 69.32
CA VAL A 20 -15.13 1.30 67.93
C VAL A 20 -16.24 0.75 67.04
N VAL A 21 -17.22 1.59 66.74
CA VAL A 21 -18.16 1.36 65.65
C VAL A 21 -17.38 1.28 64.37
N ILE A 22 -17.02 0.09 63.98
CA ILE A 22 -16.50 -0.17 62.62
C ILE A 22 -17.68 0.09 61.68
N GLU A 23 -17.76 1.31 61.18
CA GLU A 23 -18.59 1.65 60.04
C GLU A 23 -18.13 0.78 58.86
N LYS A 24 -18.85 -0.32 58.68
CA LYS A 24 -18.66 -1.23 57.58
C LYS A 24 -18.96 -0.43 56.32
N ARG A 25 -17.92 0.27 55.76
CA ARG A 25 -18.00 0.70 54.37
C ARG A 25 -18.32 -0.54 53.56
N GLN A 26 -19.60 -0.70 53.26
CA GLN A 26 -20.01 -1.57 52.17
C GLN A 26 -19.32 -1.02 50.90
N THR A 27 -18.12 -1.52 50.61
CA THR A 27 -17.65 -1.53 49.25
C THR A 27 -18.74 -2.24 48.48
N GLU A 28 -19.53 -1.46 47.74
CA GLU A 28 -20.41 -1.98 46.70
C GLU A 28 -19.50 -2.73 45.74
N SER A 29 -19.19 -3.98 46.04
CA SER A 29 -18.68 -4.91 45.04
C SER A 29 -19.80 -4.95 44.01
N LEU A 30 -19.53 -4.37 42.83
CA LEU A 30 -20.39 -4.52 41.68
C LEU A 30 -20.59 -6.02 41.49
N ASP A 31 -21.74 -6.50 41.94
CA ASP A 31 -22.05 -7.92 41.84
C ASP A 31 -22.24 -8.22 40.35
N LEU A 32 -21.22 -8.83 39.76
CA LEU A 32 -21.22 -9.18 38.34
C LEU A 32 -22.48 -9.95 37.94
N ILE A 33 -23.01 -10.74 38.88
CA ILE A 33 -24.23 -11.51 38.69
C ILE A 33 -25.43 -10.56 38.55
N GLU A 34 -25.49 -9.53 39.39
CA GLU A 34 -26.57 -8.55 39.36
C GLU A 34 -26.54 -7.70 38.09
N PHE A 35 -25.33 -7.36 37.62
CA PHE A 35 -25.11 -6.68 36.36
C PHE A 35 -25.64 -7.50 35.17
N ILE A 36 -25.34 -8.80 35.13
CA ILE A 36 -25.82 -9.72 34.10
C ILE A 36 -27.33 -9.85 34.13
N LEU A 37 -27.93 -9.99 35.34
CA LEU A 37 -29.37 -10.10 35.49
C LEU A 37 -30.11 -8.85 34.98
N VAL A 38 -29.55 -7.66 35.18
CA VAL A 38 -30.12 -6.41 34.66
C VAL A 38 -30.10 -6.39 33.13
N LEU A 39 -28.99 -6.83 32.50
CA LEU A 39 -28.88 -6.93 31.05
C LEU A 39 -29.86 -7.96 30.48
N VAL A 40 -30.04 -9.13 31.16
CA VAL A 40 -30.98 -10.16 30.72
C VAL A 40 -32.43 -9.65 30.80
N LYS A 41 -32.81 -8.92 31.87
CA LYS A 41 -34.14 -8.29 31.97
C LYS A 41 -34.37 -7.20 30.92
N GLY A 42 -33.30 -6.51 30.49
CA GLY A 42 -33.32 -5.49 29.44
C GLY A 42 -33.04 -6.02 28.02
N SER A 43 -32.85 -7.34 27.87
CA SER A 43 -32.39 -7.94 26.60
C SER A 43 -33.28 -7.60 25.40
N TRP A 44 -34.59 -7.54 25.55
CA TRP A 44 -35.53 -7.13 24.52
C TRP A 44 -35.22 -5.73 23.98
N LEU A 45 -34.99 -4.75 24.88
CA LEU A 45 -34.61 -3.39 24.49
C LEU A 45 -33.25 -3.34 23.80
N ILE A 46 -32.30 -4.14 24.31
CA ILE A 46 -30.96 -4.24 23.72
C ILE A 46 -31.03 -4.79 22.29
N VAL A 47 -31.75 -5.90 22.09
CA VAL A 47 -31.94 -6.51 20.76
C VAL A 47 -32.66 -5.55 19.81
N LEU A 48 -33.76 -4.95 20.25
CA LEU A 48 -34.51 -3.99 19.42
C LEU A 48 -33.64 -2.80 19.00
N ALA A 49 -32.93 -2.20 19.94
CA ALA A 49 -32.03 -1.08 19.63
C ALA A 49 -30.91 -1.51 18.70
N THR A 50 -30.26 -2.65 18.93
CA THR A 50 -29.20 -3.18 18.06
C THR A 50 -29.70 -3.36 16.62
N VAL A 51 -30.88 -3.94 16.45
CA VAL A 51 -31.52 -4.12 15.12
C VAL A 51 -31.82 -2.77 14.47
N LEU A 52 -32.39 -1.81 15.22
CA LEU A 52 -32.68 -0.47 14.69
C LEU A 52 -31.40 0.25 14.23
N PHE A 53 -30.33 0.19 15.01
CA PHE A 53 -29.04 0.77 14.63
C PHE A 53 -28.43 0.07 13.43
N ALA A 54 -28.51 -1.26 13.35
CA ALA A 54 -28.01 -2.02 12.19
C ALA A 54 -28.78 -1.68 10.91
N VAL A 55 -30.11 -1.60 10.98
CA VAL A 55 -30.99 -1.20 9.84
C VAL A 55 -30.71 0.26 9.45
N GLY A 56 -30.56 1.15 10.44
CA GLY A 56 -30.20 2.56 10.22
C GLY A 56 -28.85 2.69 9.50
N GLY A 57 -27.82 1.96 9.94
CA GLY A 57 -26.50 1.95 9.29
C GLY A 57 -26.55 1.35 7.89
N TYR A 58 -27.32 0.30 7.70
CA TYR A 58 -27.56 -0.25 6.36
C TYR A 58 -28.22 0.79 5.43
N ALA A 59 -29.24 1.50 5.91
CA ALA A 59 -29.92 2.56 5.16
C ALA A 59 -28.98 3.73 4.83
N LEU A 60 -28.19 4.20 5.81
CA LEU A 60 -27.20 5.26 5.60
C LEU A 60 -26.14 4.88 4.56
N SER A 61 -25.80 3.59 4.43
CA SER A 61 -24.86 3.12 3.42
C SER A 61 -25.32 3.37 1.98
N TYR A 62 -26.62 3.61 1.73
CA TYR A 62 -27.11 3.98 0.39
C TYR A 62 -26.79 5.41 0.00
N GLN A 63 -26.56 6.30 0.98
CA GLN A 63 -26.19 7.69 0.70
C GLN A 63 -24.69 7.87 0.46
N ALA A 64 -23.88 6.88 0.84
CA ALA A 64 -22.44 6.90 0.61
C ALA A 64 -22.13 6.74 -0.89
N LYS A 65 -21.23 7.59 -1.42
CA LYS A 65 -20.78 7.50 -2.83
C LYS A 65 -20.21 6.11 -3.09
N GLN A 66 -20.73 5.46 -4.12
CA GLN A 66 -20.24 4.17 -4.55
C GLN A 66 -18.83 4.33 -5.15
N GLN A 67 -17.92 3.47 -4.76
CA GLN A 67 -16.57 3.39 -5.32
C GLN A 67 -16.34 2.01 -5.93
N TRP A 68 -15.74 2.02 -7.08
CA TRP A 68 -15.41 0.85 -7.86
C TRP A 68 -13.89 0.78 -8.04
N THR A 69 -13.31 -0.39 -7.81
CA THR A 69 -11.87 -0.58 -7.97
C THR A 69 -11.63 -1.45 -9.20
N SER A 70 -10.94 -0.91 -10.19
CA SER A 70 -10.35 -1.70 -11.25
C SER A 70 -8.94 -2.11 -10.86
N GLU A 71 -8.56 -3.33 -11.15
CA GLU A 71 -7.27 -3.93 -10.80
C GLU A 71 -6.65 -4.61 -12.00
N ALA A 72 -5.35 -4.43 -12.18
CA ALA A 72 -4.51 -5.17 -13.09
C ALA A 72 -3.38 -5.85 -12.34
N ALA A 73 -3.00 -7.07 -12.77
CA ALA A 73 -1.84 -7.77 -12.25
C ALA A 73 -0.75 -7.83 -13.34
N LEU A 74 0.45 -7.37 -12.98
CA LEU A 74 1.59 -7.23 -13.87
C LEU A 74 2.71 -8.18 -13.49
N THR A 75 3.52 -8.54 -14.47
CA THR A 75 4.77 -9.28 -14.28
C THR A 75 5.83 -8.81 -15.25
N LYS A 76 7.07 -9.23 -15.04
CA LYS A 76 8.18 -8.90 -15.92
C LYS A 76 7.91 -9.33 -17.37
N PRO A 77 8.40 -8.55 -18.34
CA PRO A 77 8.26 -8.85 -19.75
C PRO A 77 9.10 -10.06 -20.15
N THR A 78 8.88 -10.58 -21.35
CA THR A 78 9.79 -11.47 -22.05
C THR A 78 10.63 -10.70 -23.07
N THR A 79 11.60 -11.35 -23.69
CA THR A 79 12.45 -10.72 -24.71
C THR A 79 11.66 -10.22 -25.92
N VAL A 80 10.52 -10.85 -26.24
CA VAL A 80 9.67 -10.47 -27.38
C VAL A 80 9.00 -9.13 -27.13
N GLU A 81 8.54 -8.85 -25.89
CA GLU A 81 7.87 -7.61 -25.53
C GLU A 81 8.80 -6.40 -25.53
N LEU A 82 10.12 -6.62 -25.48
CA LEU A 82 11.10 -5.52 -25.50
C LEU A 82 11.38 -4.97 -26.91
N GLY A 83 10.85 -5.59 -27.97
CA GLY A 83 11.11 -5.17 -29.34
C GLY A 83 12.61 -5.14 -29.65
N ASN A 84 13.06 -4.14 -30.40
CA ASN A 84 14.47 -3.99 -30.75
C ASN A 84 15.36 -3.43 -29.61
N TYR A 85 14.79 -3.02 -28.49
CA TYR A 85 15.55 -2.65 -27.30
C TYR A 85 16.38 -3.83 -26.78
N TYR A 86 15.80 -5.05 -26.79
CA TYR A 86 16.49 -6.25 -26.32
C TYR A 86 17.79 -6.56 -27.08
N PRO A 87 17.78 -6.73 -28.42
CA PRO A 87 19.03 -7.02 -29.16
C PRO A 87 20.06 -5.89 -29.06
N LEU A 88 19.65 -4.63 -29.01
CA LEU A 88 20.56 -3.51 -28.80
C LEU A 88 21.20 -3.53 -27.40
N SER A 89 20.42 -3.81 -26.36
CA SER A 89 20.92 -3.92 -24.99
C SER A 89 21.82 -5.16 -24.81
N SER A 90 21.47 -6.27 -25.44
CA SER A 90 22.30 -7.49 -25.45
C SER A 90 23.64 -7.23 -26.15
N LEU A 91 23.62 -6.55 -27.29
CA LEU A 91 24.85 -6.16 -28.00
C LEU A 91 25.72 -5.23 -27.15
N ASN A 92 25.12 -4.24 -26.49
CA ASN A 92 25.85 -3.35 -25.58
C ASN A 92 26.55 -4.15 -24.45
N LYS A 93 25.84 -5.06 -23.79
CA LYS A 93 26.42 -5.92 -22.75
C LYS A 93 27.51 -6.86 -23.25
N LEU A 94 27.35 -7.39 -24.47
CA LEU A 94 28.37 -8.21 -25.10
C LEU A 94 29.68 -7.42 -25.37
N ILE A 95 29.54 -6.19 -25.83
CA ILE A 95 30.68 -5.32 -26.14
C ILE A 95 31.36 -4.82 -24.86
N SER A 96 30.59 -4.41 -23.84
CA SER A 96 31.12 -3.99 -22.54
C SER A 96 31.79 -5.13 -21.79
N GLY A 97 31.27 -6.35 -21.90
CA GLY A 97 31.76 -7.50 -21.15
C GLY A 97 31.15 -7.57 -19.72
N ASP A 98 30.05 -6.88 -19.49
CA ASP A 98 29.43 -6.72 -18.15
C ASP A 98 28.67 -7.97 -17.66
N SER A 99 28.59 -9.02 -18.46
CA SER A 99 27.83 -10.21 -18.09
C SER A 99 28.63 -11.49 -18.23
N PRO A 100 28.55 -12.39 -17.26
CA PRO A 100 29.30 -13.67 -17.27
C PRO A 100 28.82 -14.63 -18.37
N ASN A 101 27.55 -14.53 -18.76
CA ASN A 101 26.94 -15.34 -19.82
C ASN A 101 25.68 -14.66 -20.39
N GLU A 102 25.18 -15.18 -21.51
CA GLU A 102 24.01 -14.65 -22.22
C GLU A 102 22.72 -14.69 -21.38
N GLN A 103 22.56 -15.75 -20.59
CA GLN A 103 21.36 -15.92 -19.75
C GLN A 103 21.30 -14.86 -18.64
N ALA A 104 22.42 -14.60 -17.97
CA ALA A 104 22.52 -13.55 -16.95
C ALA A 104 22.31 -12.16 -17.57
N ALA A 105 22.85 -11.91 -18.78
CA ALA A 105 22.64 -10.68 -19.50
C ALA A 105 21.16 -10.45 -19.82
N THR A 106 20.48 -11.49 -20.30
CA THR A 106 19.06 -11.46 -20.61
C THR A 106 18.22 -11.16 -19.39
N GLU A 107 18.44 -11.89 -18.30
CA GLU A 107 17.68 -11.70 -17.06
C GLU A 107 17.87 -10.29 -16.47
N ASP A 108 19.09 -9.75 -16.54
CA ASP A 108 19.36 -8.39 -16.09
C ASP A 108 18.65 -7.33 -16.95
N ILE A 109 18.58 -7.51 -18.27
CA ILE A 109 17.83 -6.62 -19.17
C ILE A 109 16.34 -6.66 -18.82
N LEU A 110 15.76 -7.83 -18.64
CA LEU A 110 14.34 -7.98 -18.30
C LEU A 110 14.03 -7.36 -16.94
N ASN A 111 14.85 -7.64 -15.93
CA ASN A 111 14.66 -7.13 -14.58
C ASN A 111 14.86 -5.61 -14.49
N SER A 112 15.86 -5.06 -15.18
CA SER A 112 16.11 -3.61 -15.20
C SER A 112 14.97 -2.86 -15.90
N THR A 113 14.45 -3.40 -16.98
CA THR A 113 13.32 -2.83 -17.72
C THR A 113 12.05 -2.85 -16.87
N TYR A 114 11.75 -3.97 -16.23
CA TYR A 114 10.57 -4.07 -15.36
C TYR A 114 10.67 -3.19 -14.11
N ARG A 115 11.85 -3.09 -13.52
CA ARG A 115 12.11 -2.21 -12.37
C ARG A 115 11.89 -0.74 -12.73
N GLU A 116 12.28 -0.31 -13.93
CA GLU A 116 12.00 1.06 -14.39
C GLU A 116 10.50 1.30 -14.53
N LEU A 117 9.73 0.36 -15.08
CA LEU A 117 8.28 0.48 -15.11
C LEU A 117 7.68 0.59 -13.71
N LYS A 118 8.08 -0.27 -12.76
CA LYS A 118 7.60 -0.21 -11.38
C LYS A 118 7.87 1.16 -10.75
N ARG A 119 9.05 1.72 -11.03
CA ARG A 119 9.41 3.06 -10.58
C ARG A 119 8.47 4.12 -11.14
N GLN A 120 8.15 4.06 -12.43
CA GLN A 120 7.23 5.02 -13.05
C GLN A 120 5.78 4.86 -12.56
N ILE A 121 5.31 3.62 -12.41
CA ILE A 121 3.96 3.35 -11.87
C ILE A 121 3.80 3.84 -10.42
N ALA A 122 4.86 3.77 -9.61
CA ALA A 122 4.82 4.20 -8.22
C ALA A 122 5.16 5.68 -8.01
N ALA A 123 5.68 6.36 -9.04
CA ALA A 123 6.15 7.74 -8.91
C ALA A 123 4.97 8.73 -8.81
N PHE A 124 5.00 9.54 -7.74
CA PHE A 124 3.99 10.58 -7.50
C PHE A 124 3.82 11.52 -8.71
N ASP A 125 4.92 11.99 -9.28
CA ASP A 125 4.90 12.91 -10.43
C ASP A 125 4.26 12.27 -11.67
N THR A 126 4.52 10.99 -11.91
CA THR A 126 3.91 10.25 -13.03
C THR A 126 2.40 10.12 -12.84
N ILE A 127 1.95 9.83 -11.62
CA ILE A 127 0.52 9.75 -11.29
C ILE A 127 -0.13 11.13 -11.44
N ALA A 128 0.49 12.18 -10.88
CA ALA A 128 -0.03 13.54 -10.93
C ALA A 128 -0.16 14.03 -12.38
N LEU A 129 0.89 13.92 -13.18
CA LEU A 129 0.90 14.32 -14.59
C LEU A 129 -0.13 13.55 -15.43
N PHE A 130 -0.31 12.25 -15.15
CA PHE A 130 -1.37 11.46 -15.81
C PHE A 130 -2.75 12.06 -15.53
N TRP A 131 -3.04 12.34 -14.24
CA TRP A 131 -4.35 12.89 -13.88
C TRP A 131 -4.57 14.28 -14.40
N GLU A 132 -3.61 15.19 -14.27
CA GLU A 132 -3.69 16.57 -14.78
C GLU A 132 -3.98 16.62 -16.29
N ASN A 133 -3.41 15.68 -17.04
CA ASN A 133 -3.62 15.61 -18.50
C ASN A 133 -4.89 14.83 -18.88
N SER A 134 -5.51 14.10 -17.94
CA SER A 134 -6.71 13.31 -18.22
C SER A 134 -7.95 14.19 -18.43
N ASP A 135 -8.80 13.79 -19.38
CA ASP A 135 -10.10 14.44 -19.57
C ASP A 135 -11.01 14.24 -18.36
N TYR A 136 -10.79 13.17 -17.59
CA TYR A 136 -11.54 12.92 -16.36
C TYR A 136 -11.33 14.04 -15.33
N TYR A 137 -10.08 14.39 -15.04
CA TYR A 137 -9.75 15.48 -14.13
C TYR A 137 -10.21 16.83 -14.66
N LYS A 138 -9.94 17.13 -15.95
CA LYS A 138 -10.34 18.39 -16.59
C LYS A 138 -11.85 18.66 -16.53
N ASN A 139 -12.66 17.62 -16.50
CA ASN A 139 -14.12 17.74 -16.34
C ASN A 139 -14.58 17.90 -14.89
N LEU A 140 -13.72 17.67 -13.90
CA LEU A 140 -14.02 17.81 -12.48
C LEU A 140 -13.61 19.16 -11.90
N VAL A 141 -12.61 19.80 -12.50
CA VAL A 141 -12.09 21.09 -12.03
C VAL A 141 -13.12 22.21 -12.19
N SER A 142 -13.16 23.07 -11.19
CA SER A 142 -14.11 24.19 -11.11
C SER A 142 -13.47 25.56 -11.34
N GLY A 143 -12.12 25.64 -11.43
CA GLY A 143 -11.33 26.86 -11.48
C GLY A 143 -11.02 27.44 -10.09
N ASP A 144 -11.42 26.77 -9.01
CA ASP A 144 -11.02 27.07 -7.63
C ASP A 144 -9.79 26.24 -7.29
N GLU A 145 -8.62 26.88 -7.23
CA GLU A 145 -7.32 26.22 -7.06
C GLU A 145 -7.28 25.27 -5.86
N VAL A 146 -7.89 25.66 -4.72
CA VAL A 146 -7.89 24.84 -3.50
C VAL A 146 -8.74 23.58 -3.68
N LYS A 147 -9.91 23.71 -4.31
CA LYS A 147 -10.78 22.56 -4.58
C LYS A 147 -10.19 21.64 -5.64
N ASP A 148 -9.64 22.23 -6.68
CA ASP A 148 -9.06 21.50 -7.81
C ASP A 148 -7.83 20.71 -7.36
N GLN A 149 -6.98 21.31 -6.50
CA GLN A 149 -5.86 20.60 -5.87
C GLN A 149 -6.31 19.43 -4.98
N LYS A 150 -7.41 19.62 -4.24
CA LYS A 150 -7.97 18.52 -3.44
C LYS A 150 -8.47 17.37 -4.30
N ILE A 151 -9.17 17.68 -5.41
CA ILE A 151 -9.62 16.67 -6.37
C ILE A 151 -8.42 15.90 -6.95
N LEU A 152 -7.35 16.59 -7.33
CA LEU A 152 -6.14 15.97 -7.85
C LEU A 152 -5.51 15.03 -6.81
N ASN A 153 -5.35 15.49 -5.58
CA ASN A 153 -4.80 14.67 -4.49
C ASN A 153 -5.68 13.43 -4.20
N ASP A 154 -7.00 13.57 -4.24
CA ASP A 154 -7.91 12.43 -4.07
C ASP A 154 -7.74 11.40 -5.20
N LEU A 155 -7.56 11.83 -6.45
CA LEU A 155 -7.31 10.95 -7.59
C LEU A 155 -5.94 10.25 -7.48
N ILE A 156 -4.90 10.98 -7.07
CA ILE A 156 -3.57 10.41 -6.82
C ILE A 156 -3.65 9.33 -5.74
N ASN A 157 -4.31 9.61 -4.61
CA ASN A 157 -4.48 8.66 -3.50
C ASN A 157 -5.33 7.44 -3.88
N ASN A 158 -6.22 7.59 -4.87
CA ASN A 158 -7.03 6.50 -5.39
C ASN A 158 -6.31 5.65 -6.45
N THR A 159 -5.10 6.04 -6.84
CA THR A 159 -4.22 5.29 -7.74
C THR A 159 -3.16 4.58 -6.91
N VAL A 160 -3.25 3.27 -6.78
CA VAL A 160 -2.44 2.50 -5.84
C VAL A 160 -1.63 1.44 -6.59
N PHE A 161 -0.33 1.42 -6.36
CA PHE A 161 0.55 0.32 -6.74
C PHE A 161 0.87 -0.53 -5.50
N ILE A 162 0.72 -1.83 -5.63
CA ILE A 162 1.09 -2.82 -4.60
C ILE A 162 2.15 -3.72 -5.20
N GLU A 163 3.36 -3.64 -4.67
CA GLU A 163 4.43 -4.53 -5.08
C GLU A 163 4.11 -5.96 -4.64
N GLY A 164 4.28 -6.88 -5.57
CA GLY A 164 4.08 -8.30 -5.35
C GLY A 164 5.20 -8.91 -4.51
N ASN A 165 5.05 -10.18 -4.20
CA ASN A 165 6.08 -10.96 -3.52
C ASN A 165 6.37 -12.21 -4.35
N GLU A 166 7.56 -12.27 -4.97
CA GLU A 166 7.96 -13.39 -5.82
C GLU A 166 8.02 -14.71 -5.04
N GLU A 167 8.47 -14.69 -3.78
CA GLU A 167 8.54 -15.90 -2.93
C GLU A 167 7.15 -16.49 -2.66
N LYS A 168 6.11 -15.64 -2.64
CA LYS A 168 4.72 -16.04 -2.43
C LYS A 168 3.92 -16.16 -3.72
N ASN A 169 4.56 -16.08 -4.89
CA ASN A 169 3.90 -16.06 -6.19
C ASN A 169 2.81 -14.97 -6.31
N GLN A 170 2.99 -13.84 -5.64
CA GLN A 170 2.06 -12.72 -5.70
C GLN A 170 2.56 -11.73 -6.76
N PRO A 171 1.77 -11.44 -7.81
CA PRO A 171 2.14 -10.47 -8.83
C PRO A 171 2.03 -9.04 -8.32
N ASP A 172 2.73 -8.14 -8.99
CA ASP A 172 2.54 -6.70 -8.81
C ASP A 172 1.14 -6.30 -9.24
N ARG A 173 0.49 -5.41 -8.48
CA ARG A 173 -0.89 -4.98 -8.73
C ARG A 173 -0.98 -3.47 -8.83
N VAL A 174 -1.73 -3.02 -9.83
CA VAL A 174 -2.07 -1.60 -10.02
C VAL A 174 -3.58 -1.46 -9.93
N MET A 175 -4.06 -0.50 -9.16
CA MET A 175 -5.47 -0.29 -8.91
C MET A 175 -5.84 1.18 -9.05
N ILE A 176 -7.02 1.45 -9.60
CA ILE A 176 -7.66 2.77 -9.58
C ILE A 176 -9.07 2.62 -9.01
N ARG A 177 -9.43 3.54 -8.10
CA ARG A 177 -10.75 3.64 -7.48
C ARG A 177 -11.47 4.87 -7.98
N LEU A 178 -12.66 4.67 -8.57
CA LEU A 178 -13.50 5.75 -9.06
C LEU A 178 -14.98 5.46 -8.76
N ASP A 179 -15.82 6.46 -8.99
CA ASP A 179 -17.28 6.36 -8.85
C ASP A 179 -17.98 5.59 -9.97
N ASN A 180 -17.30 5.38 -11.10
CA ASN A 180 -17.82 4.68 -12.27
C ASN A 180 -16.92 3.49 -12.65
N PRO A 181 -17.47 2.24 -12.70
CA PRO A 181 -16.69 1.03 -12.97
C PRO A 181 -16.03 1.02 -14.34
N LYS A 182 -16.74 1.48 -15.37
CA LYS A 182 -16.22 1.52 -16.74
C LYS A 182 -15.06 2.52 -16.84
N ARG A 183 -15.23 3.72 -16.27
CA ARG A 183 -14.19 4.74 -16.22
C ARG A 183 -12.96 4.28 -15.44
N ALA A 184 -13.15 3.58 -14.32
CA ALA A 184 -12.04 3.02 -13.55
C ALA A 184 -11.18 2.06 -14.38
N THR A 185 -11.83 1.21 -15.19
CA THR A 185 -11.12 0.24 -16.05
C THR A 185 -10.40 0.92 -17.21
N GLU A 186 -11.08 1.85 -17.90
CA GLU A 186 -10.50 2.61 -19.02
C GLU A 186 -9.29 3.43 -18.57
N LEU A 187 -9.41 4.15 -17.43
CA LEU A 187 -8.35 4.99 -16.90
C LEU A 187 -7.20 4.17 -16.30
N LEU A 188 -7.47 2.99 -15.73
CA LEU A 188 -6.39 2.10 -15.30
C LEU A 188 -5.56 1.61 -16.49
N LEU A 189 -6.22 1.21 -17.59
CA LEU A 189 -5.52 0.82 -18.81
C LEU A 189 -4.70 1.98 -19.38
N ALA A 190 -5.30 3.18 -19.44
CA ALA A 190 -4.63 4.38 -19.91
C ALA A 190 -3.43 4.75 -19.04
N TYR A 191 -3.56 4.64 -17.71
CA TYR A 191 -2.48 4.92 -16.76
C TYR A 191 -1.30 3.96 -16.91
N ILE A 192 -1.55 2.65 -17.00
CA ILE A 192 -0.49 1.66 -17.19
C ILE A 192 0.25 1.91 -18.50
N ASN A 193 -0.47 2.24 -19.59
CA ASN A 193 0.14 2.59 -20.88
C ASN A 193 0.96 3.88 -20.80
N TYR A 194 0.48 4.89 -20.06
CA TYR A 194 1.20 6.14 -19.85
C TYR A 194 2.49 5.91 -19.06
N ALA A 195 2.44 5.14 -17.98
CA ALA A 195 3.61 4.77 -17.20
C ALA A 195 4.62 3.94 -18.02
N ASN A 196 4.14 3.03 -18.88
CA ASN A 196 4.99 2.27 -19.80
C ASN A 196 5.69 3.18 -20.82
N LEU A 197 4.98 4.14 -21.41
CA LEU A 197 5.56 5.10 -22.32
C LEU A 197 6.63 5.97 -21.63
N THR A 198 6.38 6.39 -20.40
CA THR A 198 7.34 7.14 -19.58
C THR A 198 8.58 6.30 -19.29
N ALA A 199 8.40 5.04 -18.88
CA ALA A 199 9.49 4.10 -18.67
C ALA A 199 10.30 3.85 -19.96
N GLN A 200 9.62 3.67 -21.09
CA GLN A 200 10.25 3.51 -22.42
C GLN A 200 11.16 4.70 -22.76
N ASN A 201 10.67 5.92 -22.56
CA ASN A 201 11.46 7.13 -22.85
C ASN A 201 12.71 7.21 -21.97
N VAL A 202 12.60 6.89 -20.69
CA VAL A 202 13.74 6.84 -19.76
C VAL A 202 14.75 5.78 -20.17
N LEU A 203 14.29 4.57 -20.49
CA LEU A 203 15.14 3.45 -20.89
C LEU A 203 15.89 3.75 -22.19
N TYR A 204 15.23 4.38 -23.16
CA TYR A 204 15.87 4.76 -24.43
C TYR A 204 16.90 5.86 -24.23
N ALA A 205 16.57 6.88 -23.44
CA ALA A 205 17.51 7.96 -23.14
C ALA A 205 18.76 7.43 -22.41
N ASP A 206 18.57 6.61 -21.38
CA ASP A 206 19.66 5.99 -20.62
C ASP A 206 20.52 5.07 -21.51
N PHE A 207 19.89 4.28 -22.37
CA PHE A 207 20.62 3.43 -23.32
C PHE A 207 21.49 4.25 -24.24
N ILE A 208 20.99 5.34 -24.83
CA ILE A 208 21.78 6.19 -25.75
C ILE A 208 22.99 6.80 -25.04
N VAL A 209 22.81 7.25 -23.79
CA VAL A 209 23.94 7.78 -23.00
C VAL A 209 24.97 6.69 -22.75
N ARG A 210 24.58 5.50 -22.31
CA ARG A 210 25.51 4.38 -22.10
C ARG A 210 26.20 3.93 -23.38
N TRP A 211 25.47 3.85 -24.50
CA TRP A 211 26.01 3.49 -25.78
C TRP A 211 27.10 4.47 -26.25
N ASN A 212 26.84 5.77 -26.18
CA ASN A 212 27.78 6.79 -26.55
C ASN A 212 29.01 6.79 -25.63
N THR A 213 28.82 6.67 -24.35
CA THR A 213 29.91 6.58 -23.34
C THR A 213 30.81 5.36 -23.64
N LEU A 214 30.21 4.19 -23.87
CA LEU A 214 30.96 2.99 -24.22
C LEU A 214 31.72 3.14 -25.54
N LYS A 215 31.10 3.75 -26.54
CA LYS A 215 31.73 4.04 -27.85
C LYS A 215 32.96 4.93 -27.70
N ASP A 216 32.85 6.00 -26.88
CA ASP A 216 33.96 6.92 -26.66
C ASP A 216 35.10 6.23 -25.88
N GLN A 217 34.77 5.43 -24.85
CA GLN A 217 35.76 4.63 -24.12
C GLN A 217 36.52 3.65 -25.05
N ILE A 218 35.80 2.95 -25.92
CA ILE A 218 36.40 2.00 -26.87
C ILE A 218 37.27 2.72 -27.88
N ASN A 219 36.84 3.88 -28.38
CA ASN A 219 37.62 4.66 -29.32
C ASN A 219 38.96 5.14 -28.71
N VAL A 220 38.90 5.65 -27.45
CA VAL A 220 40.09 6.04 -26.71
C VAL A 220 41.01 4.84 -26.48
N ALA A 221 40.47 3.72 -26.01
CA ALA A 221 41.25 2.49 -25.76
C ALA A 221 41.92 1.95 -27.03
N SER A 222 41.23 2.04 -28.16
CA SER A 222 41.77 1.65 -29.48
C SER A 222 42.93 2.57 -29.92
N GLN A 223 42.79 3.90 -29.70
CA GLN A 223 43.82 4.87 -30.10
C GLN A 223 45.14 4.70 -29.35
N ILE A 224 45.04 4.37 -28.03
CA ILE A 224 46.22 4.17 -27.19
C ILE A 224 46.74 2.74 -27.17
N ASN A 225 46.17 1.85 -27.99
CA ASN A 225 46.45 0.40 -28.00
C ASN A 225 46.46 -0.24 -26.60
N LEU A 226 45.44 0.10 -25.78
CA LEU A 226 45.35 -0.38 -24.42
C LEU A 226 45.34 -1.90 -24.39
N PRO A 227 46.27 -2.55 -23.62
CA PRO A 227 46.30 -4.01 -23.53
C PRO A 227 45.02 -4.53 -22.86
N VAL A 228 44.44 -5.59 -23.43
CA VAL A 228 43.26 -6.30 -22.85
C VAL A 228 43.76 -7.57 -22.15
N VAL A 229 43.45 -7.71 -20.89
CA VAL A 229 43.66 -8.95 -20.14
C VAL A 229 42.41 -9.79 -20.24
N GLN A 230 42.46 -10.87 -21.02
CA GLN A 230 41.36 -11.82 -21.14
C GLN A 230 41.83 -13.22 -20.77
N ASN A 231 41.18 -13.82 -19.80
CA ASN A 231 41.55 -15.14 -19.25
C ASN A 231 43.01 -15.28 -18.81
N GLY A 232 43.60 -14.22 -18.25
CA GLY A 232 45.00 -14.19 -17.83
C GLY A 232 46.03 -14.01 -18.98
N HIS A 233 45.57 -13.85 -20.21
CA HIS A 233 46.43 -13.53 -21.38
C HIS A 233 46.30 -12.06 -21.75
N ILE A 234 47.43 -11.40 -21.96
CA ILE A 234 47.49 -10.02 -22.46
C ILE A 234 47.35 -10.09 -23.99
N THR A 235 46.25 -9.56 -24.51
CA THR A 235 46.01 -9.43 -25.95
C THR A 235 46.30 -8.01 -26.37
N GLU A 236 47.05 -7.82 -27.44
CA GLU A 236 47.33 -6.51 -28.04
C GLU A 236 46.02 -5.83 -28.51
N GLY A 237 46.02 -4.50 -28.68
CA GLY A 237 44.89 -3.60 -28.95
C GLY A 237 43.89 -3.95 -30.04
N LYS A 238 44.13 -5.02 -30.85
CA LYS A 238 43.21 -5.51 -31.88
C LYS A 238 41.78 -5.83 -31.38
N ALA A 239 41.65 -6.19 -30.09
CA ALA A 239 40.33 -6.44 -29.47
C ALA A 239 39.50 -5.16 -29.42
N TRP A 240 40.10 -4.01 -29.16
CA TRP A 240 39.44 -2.73 -29.15
C TRP A 240 39.03 -2.25 -30.52
N GLU A 241 39.88 -2.48 -31.56
CA GLU A 241 39.55 -2.19 -32.95
C GLU A 241 38.33 -3.00 -33.41
N ALA A 242 38.25 -4.27 -33.05
CA ALA A 242 37.10 -5.12 -33.36
C ALA A 242 35.80 -4.60 -32.68
N LYS A 243 35.87 -4.23 -31.40
CA LYS A 243 34.76 -3.61 -30.67
C LYS A 243 34.35 -2.25 -31.30
N ALA A 244 35.32 -1.39 -31.65
CA ALA A 244 35.07 -0.12 -32.30
C ALA A 244 34.36 -0.31 -33.64
N LYS A 245 34.78 -1.29 -34.44
CA LYS A 245 34.15 -1.63 -35.72
C LYS A 245 32.69 -2.14 -35.49
N MET A 246 32.44 -2.99 -34.50
CA MET A 246 31.08 -3.44 -34.17
C MET A 246 30.18 -2.26 -33.80
N MET A 247 30.66 -1.35 -32.96
CA MET A 247 29.87 -0.19 -32.54
C MET A 247 29.62 0.81 -33.64
N SER A 248 30.60 0.99 -34.57
CA SER A 248 30.45 1.89 -35.72
C SER A 248 29.46 1.34 -36.76
N ALA A 249 29.30 0.01 -36.83
CA ALA A 249 28.38 -0.64 -37.77
C ALA A 249 26.91 -0.53 -37.34
N VAL A 250 26.64 -0.20 -36.05
CA VAL A 250 25.29 -0.13 -35.51
C VAL A 250 24.96 1.28 -35.02
N THR A 251 23.93 1.87 -35.61
CA THR A 251 23.33 3.11 -35.09
C THR A 251 22.05 2.73 -34.33
N PRO A 252 21.98 2.94 -33.01
CA PRO A 252 20.79 2.62 -32.27
C PRO A 252 19.58 3.43 -32.74
N LYS A 253 18.55 2.73 -33.21
CA LYS A 253 17.24 3.30 -33.56
C LYS A 253 16.19 2.43 -32.89
N PHE A 254 15.32 3.04 -32.12
CA PHE A 254 14.25 2.31 -31.41
C PHE A 254 13.00 2.23 -32.27
N ASP A 255 12.33 1.08 -32.21
CA ASP A 255 11.07 0.81 -32.93
C ASP A 255 9.83 1.23 -32.16
N HIS A 256 10.00 1.76 -30.93
CA HIS A 256 8.93 2.15 -29.99
C HIS A 256 7.93 1.03 -29.64
N LYS A 257 8.36 -0.23 -29.79
CA LYS A 257 7.53 -1.41 -29.47
C LYS A 257 7.83 -1.99 -28.09
N LEU A 258 8.75 -1.37 -27.33
CA LEU A 258 9.08 -1.82 -25.99
C LEU A 258 7.85 -1.81 -25.12
N ASN A 259 7.49 -2.96 -24.57
CA ASN A 259 6.53 -3.10 -23.49
C ASN A 259 7.26 -3.65 -22.26
N ALA A 260 7.37 -2.82 -21.23
CA ALA A 260 8.18 -3.13 -20.05
C ALA A 260 7.49 -4.09 -19.06
N PHE A 261 6.34 -4.64 -19.43
CA PHE A 261 5.56 -5.58 -18.60
C PHE A 261 4.78 -6.57 -19.46
N ARG A 262 4.23 -7.55 -18.78
CA ARG A 262 3.19 -8.45 -19.29
C ARG A 262 2.04 -8.53 -18.31
N TYR A 263 0.80 -8.59 -18.80
CA TYR A 263 -0.35 -8.82 -17.94
C TYR A 263 -0.43 -10.28 -17.50
N ILE A 264 -0.55 -10.51 -16.19
CA ILE A 264 -1.11 -11.75 -15.63
C ILE A 264 -2.63 -11.64 -15.65
N LYS A 265 -3.15 -10.44 -15.24
CA LYS A 265 -4.57 -10.11 -15.31
C LYS A 265 -4.69 -8.70 -15.88
N ALA A 266 -5.28 -8.58 -17.06
CA ALA A 266 -5.58 -7.27 -17.64
C ALA A 266 -6.66 -6.56 -16.83
N PRO A 267 -6.75 -5.22 -16.90
CA PRO A 267 -7.84 -4.48 -16.26
C PRO A 267 -9.21 -5.03 -16.72
N THR A 268 -10.04 -5.39 -15.77
CA THR A 268 -11.41 -5.89 -16.01
C THR A 268 -12.41 -4.94 -15.38
N LEU A 269 -13.69 -5.10 -15.72
CA LEU A 269 -14.76 -4.37 -15.05
C LEU A 269 -14.62 -4.53 -13.55
N SER A 270 -14.58 -3.40 -12.86
CA SER A 270 -14.25 -3.34 -11.45
C SER A 270 -15.36 -3.90 -10.57
N ASP A 271 -14.95 -4.50 -9.46
CA ASP A 271 -15.86 -4.89 -8.41
C ASP A 271 -16.23 -3.68 -7.53
N LYS A 272 -17.47 -3.67 -7.04
CA LYS A 272 -17.92 -2.66 -6.10
C LYS A 272 -17.26 -2.90 -4.74
N VAL A 273 -16.39 -1.98 -4.32
CA VAL A 273 -15.66 -2.11 -3.06
C VAL A 273 -16.32 -1.32 -1.92
N TYR A 274 -16.96 -0.19 -2.22
CA TYR A 274 -17.54 0.68 -1.21
C TYR A 274 -18.91 1.22 -1.64
N PRO A 275 -19.88 1.35 -0.73
CA PRO A 275 -19.85 0.87 0.64
C PRO A 275 -20.12 -0.63 0.77
N ASN A 276 -19.38 -1.29 1.66
CA ASN A 276 -19.76 -2.64 2.09
C ASN A 276 -20.91 -2.53 3.10
N ARG A 277 -22.15 -2.76 2.61
CA ARG A 277 -23.38 -2.56 3.39
C ARG A 277 -23.43 -3.40 4.66
N PHE A 278 -22.90 -4.62 4.59
CA PHE A 278 -22.84 -5.51 5.77
C PHE A 278 -21.88 -4.98 6.82
N LEU A 279 -20.74 -4.41 6.40
CA LEU A 279 -19.77 -3.80 7.32
C LEU A 279 -20.38 -2.58 8.02
N TRP A 280 -21.10 -1.73 7.30
CA TRP A 280 -21.80 -0.58 7.87
C TRP A 280 -22.84 -1.02 8.88
N ALA A 281 -23.69 -2.01 8.54
CA ALA A 281 -24.68 -2.57 9.45
C ALA A 281 -24.04 -3.19 10.70
N SER A 282 -22.93 -3.91 10.54
CA SER A 282 -22.23 -4.55 11.67
C SER A 282 -21.61 -3.52 12.61
N ILE A 283 -20.95 -2.48 12.10
CA ILE A 283 -20.35 -1.41 12.92
C ILE A 283 -21.45 -0.66 13.68
N THR A 284 -22.50 -0.21 12.98
CA THR A 284 -23.59 0.52 13.62
C THR A 284 -24.39 -0.37 14.57
N GLY A 285 -24.57 -1.65 14.27
CA GLY A 285 -25.16 -2.63 15.16
C GLY A 285 -24.34 -2.83 16.46
N ALA A 286 -23.01 -2.94 16.34
CA ALA A 286 -22.13 -3.00 17.51
C ALA A 286 -22.24 -1.72 18.38
N PHE A 287 -22.24 -0.55 17.76
CA PHE A 287 -22.51 0.70 18.47
C PHE A 287 -23.88 0.71 19.17
N GLY A 288 -24.92 0.24 18.48
CA GLY A 288 -26.26 0.11 19.03
C GLY A 288 -26.30 -0.81 20.25
N LEU A 289 -25.57 -1.93 20.22
CA LEU A 289 -25.45 -2.86 21.32
C LEU A 289 -24.78 -2.21 22.54
N PHE A 290 -23.64 -1.57 22.37
CA PHE A 290 -22.93 -0.89 23.47
C PHE A 290 -23.78 0.25 24.06
N PHE A 291 -24.38 1.06 23.20
CA PHE A 291 -25.22 2.17 23.64
C PHE A 291 -26.48 1.72 24.38
N SER A 292 -27.14 0.67 23.91
CA SER A 292 -28.32 0.12 24.56
C SER A 292 -28.00 -0.54 25.91
N CYS A 293 -26.87 -1.24 26.02
CA CYS A 293 -26.39 -1.75 27.31
C CYS A 293 -26.18 -0.62 28.33
N ALA A 294 -25.49 0.46 27.89
CA ALA A 294 -25.26 1.63 28.74
C ALA A 294 -26.59 2.30 29.18
N LEU A 295 -27.56 2.41 28.26
CA LEU A 295 -28.88 2.95 28.56
C LEU A 295 -29.64 2.09 29.57
N VAL A 296 -29.70 0.78 29.39
CA VAL A 296 -30.40 -0.16 30.32
C VAL A 296 -29.80 -0.07 31.71
N LEU A 297 -28.47 -0.01 31.81
CA LEU A 297 -27.77 0.12 33.10
C LEU A 297 -28.05 1.47 33.75
N SER A 298 -27.96 2.58 33.00
CA SER A 298 -28.23 3.90 33.54
C SER A 298 -29.68 4.07 34.00
N TRP A 299 -30.64 3.45 33.29
CA TRP A 299 -32.04 3.46 33.67
C TRP A 299 -32.27 2.69 34.96
N ASN A 300 -31.66 1.50 35.08
CA ASN A 300 -31.78 0.70 36.29
C ASN A 300 -31.16 1.40 37.51
N LEU A 301 -30.00 2.03 37.35
CA LEU A 301 -29.38 2.84 38.41
C LEU A 301 -30.27 4.01 38.85
N ARG A 302 -30.90 4.71 37.91
CA ARG A 302 -31.85 5.80 38.23
C ARG A 302 -33.08 5.29 38.91
N LYS A 303 -33.62 4.13 38.55
CA LYS A 303 -34.77 3.49 39.20
C LYS A 303 -34.45 3.14 40.64
N ARG A 304 -33.30 2.53 40.91
CA ARG A 304 -32.83 2.20 42.28
C ARG A 304 -32.65 3.44 43.15
N LYS A 305 -32.06 4.51 42.61
CA LYS A 305 -31.94 5.77 43.38
C LYS A 305 -33.29 6.38 43.75
N ARG A 306 -34.29 6.29 42.86
CA ARG A 306 -35.66 6.78 43.15
C ARG A 306 -36.35 5.90 44.21
N GLU A 307 -36.21 4.59 44.14
CA GLU A 307 -36.77 3.66 45.12
C GLU A 307 -36.13 3.82 46.51
N ALA A 308 -34.82 4.08 46.56
CA ALA A 308 -34.11 4.39 47.80
C ALA A 308 -34.56 5.73 48.42
N ALA A 309 -34.80 6.77 47.59
CA ALA A 309 -35.27 8.08 48.04
C ALA A 309 -36.73 8.08 48.54
N VAL A 310 -37.55 7.09 48.18
CA VAL A 310 -38.95 6.95 48.65
C VAL A 310 -39.04 6.14 49.92
N ARG A 311 -38.01 5.35 50.29
CA ARG A 311 -37.95 4.49 51.46
C ARG A 311 -37.22 5.12 52.67
N GLY A 312 -36.52 6.23 52.45
CA GLY A 312 -35.89 7.02 53.52
C GLY A 312 -36.67 8.28 53.79
#